data_1bf487ae8077f163ad84c855be520a89
#
_entry.id   1bf487ae8077f163ad84c855be520a89
#
_cell.length_a   1.000
_cell.length_b   1.000
_cell.length_c   1.000
_cell.angle_alpha   90.00
_cell.angle_beta   90.00
_cell.angle_gamma   90.00
#
_symmetry.space_group_name_H-M   'P 1'
#
loop_
_entity.id
_entity.type
_entity.pdbx_description
1 polymer ?
#
loop_
_entity_poly.entity_id
_entity_poly.type
_entity_poly.pdbx_seq_one_letter_code
_entity_poly.pdbx_strand_id
1 'polypeptide(L)'
;MTTEMTMPRRGAGEGGIRLRTAIAAAFVLARLKPGRLRRVLAACARGARPATYAETLEVFEAVVSTSRRCAGRYGCLPRSVAIALACRMSGVWPDWCAGVRAAPPFAPHAWVQAGGRTVGEQAEPADLRPLMVVTADGGGPGEHGRGDDDRRGAERAR
;
A
#
# COMPACT_ATOMS: atom_id res chain seq x y z
N MET A 1 -34.17 16.70 -18.04
CA MET A 1 -33.23 15.98 -18.91
C MET A 1 -31.98 15.70 -18.12
N THR A 2 -31.93 14.53 -17.50
CA THR A 2 -30.79 14.11 -16.65
C THR A 2 -29.82 13.37 -17.54
N THR A 3 -28.65 13.98 -17.80
CA THR A 3 -27.58 13.34 -18.57
C THR A 3 -26.87 12.38 -17.65
N GLU A 4 -27.22 11.10 -17.73
CA GLU A 4 -26.50 10.02 -17.10
C GLU A 4 -25.14 9.87 -17.79
N MET A 5 -24.07 10.29 -17.11
CA MET A 5 -22.70 9.99 -17.54
C MET A 5 -22.42 8.53 -17.25
N THR A 6 -22.62 7.69 -18.27
CA THR A 6 -22.19 6.30 -18.26
C THR A 6 -20.67 6.23 -18.24
N MET A 7 -20.09 5.93 -17.08
CA MET A 7 -18.65 5.61 -17.00
C MET A 7 -18.36 4.34 -17.82
N PRO A 8 -17.33 4.33 -18.68
CA PRO A 8 -16.96 3.15 -19.42
C PRO A 8 -16.53 2.04 -18.45
N ARG A 9 -17.28 0.95 -18.40
CA ARG A 9 -16.88 -0.30 -17.75
C ARG A 9 -15.61 -0.78 -18.44
N ARG A 10 -14.46 -0.61 -17.81
CA ARG A 10 -13.24 -1.32 -18.20
C ARG A 10 -13.56 -2.80 -18.21
N GLY A 11 -13.25 -3.47 -19.33
CA GLY A 11 -13.63 -4.84 -19.61
C GLY A 11 -13.39 -5.78 -18.42
N ALA A 12 -14.43 -6.37 -17.92
CA ALA A 12 -14.43 -7.24 -16.72
C ALA A 12 -13.46 -8.45 -16.82
N GLY A 13 -13.02 -8.82 -18.04
CA GLY A 13 -12.10 -9.92 -18.26
C GLY A 13 -10.62 -9.57 -18.00
N GLU A 14 -10.14 -8.45 -18.52
CA GLU A 14 -8.71 -8.07 -18.40
C GLU A 14 -8.34 -7.62 -16.98
N GLY A 15 -9.24 -6.91 -16.31
CA GLY A 15 -9.06 -6.51 -14.91
C GLY A 15 -8.96 -7.71 -13.98
N GLY A 16 -9.78 -8.74 -14.20
CA GLY A 16 -9.77 -9.96 -13.41
C GLY A 16 -8.48 -10.79 -13.58
N ILE A 17 -7.93 -10.86 -14.78
CA ILE A 17 -6.67 -11.59 -15.05
C ILE A 17 -5.50 -10.87 -14.39
N ARG A 18 -5.40 -9.55 -14.54
CA ARG A 18 -4.34 -8.73 -13.91
C ARG A 18 -4.35 -8.88 -12.39
N LEU A 19 -5.52 -8.80 -11.77
CA LEU A 19 -5.67 -8.95 -10.34
C LEU A 19 -5.24 -10.34 -9.86
N ARG A 20 -5.65 -11.40 -10.54
CA ARG A 20 -5.24 -12.78 -10.22
C ARG A 20 -3.75 -12.98 -10.38
N THR A 21 -3.14 -12.40 -11.42
CA THR A 21 -1.68 -12.43 -11.62
C THR A 21 -0.96 -11.72 -10.48
N ALA A 22 -1.43 -10.54 -10.06
CA ALA A 22 -0.87 -9.81 -8.92
C ALA A 22 -0.96 -10.63 -7.62
N ILE A 23 -2.09 -11.28 -7.36
CA ILE A 23 -2.29 -12.15 -6.20
C ILE A 23 -1.34 -13.35 -6.25
N ALA A 24 -1.23 -14.05 -7.38
CA ALA A 24 -0.33 -15.19 -7.53
C ALA A 24 1.14 -14.78 -7.32
N ALA A 25 1.57 -13.67 -7.93
CA ALA A 25 2.91 -13.12 -7.76
C ALA A 25 3.17 -12.74 -6.29
N ALA A 26 2.18 -12.19 -5.59
CA ALA A 26 2.30 -11.82 -4.18
C ALA A 26 2.57 -13.04 -3.28
N PHE A 27 1.92 -14.17 -3.53
CA PHE A 27 2.19 -15.41 -2.78
C PHE A 27 3.59 -15.96 -3.03
N VAL A 28 4.14 -15.79 -4.22
CA VAL A 28 5.52 -16.17 -4.53
C VAL A 28 6.50 -15.22 -3.83
N LEU A 29 6.29 -13.92 -3.96
CA LEU A 29 7.14 -12.89 -3.37
C LEU A 29 7.12 -12.92 -1.84
N ALA A 30 5.99 -13.25 -1.22
CA ALA A 30 5.87 -13.38 0.24
C ALA A 30 6.77 -14.49 0.84
N ARG A 31 7.31 -15.39 0.02
CA ARG A 31 8.29 -16.42 0.43
C ARG A 31 9.72 -15.92 0.45
N LEU A 32 9.98 -14.74 -0.09
CA LEU A 32 11.32 -14.16 -0.11
C LEU A 32 11.72 -13.67 1.28
N LYS A 33 13.03 -13.68 1.53
CA LYS A 33 13.59 -13.00 2.72
C LYS A 33 13.24 -11.51 2.68
N PRO A 34 12.96 -10.87 3.83
CA PRO A 34 12.49 -9.49 3.90
C PRO A 34 13.30 -8.49 3.07
N GLY A 35 14.63 -8.55 3.15
CA GLY A 35 15.50 -7.66 2.38
C GLY A 35 15.45 -7.87 0.87
N ARG A 36 15.16 -9.10 0.39
CA ARG A 36 14.96 -9.38 -1.04
C ARG A 36 13.59 -8.88 -1.49
N LEU A 37 12.55 -9.16 -0.70
CA LEU A 37 11.21 -8.67 -0.96
C LEU A 37 11.21 -7.15 -1.11
N ARG A 38 11.80 -6.43 -0.14
CA ARG A 38 11.91 -4.97 -0.20
C ARG A 38 12.57 -4.48 -1.49
N ARG A 39 13.69 -5.12 -1.91
CA ARG A 39 14.40 -4.74 -3.16
C ARG A 39 13.56 -4.96 -4.40
N VAL A 40 12.83 -6.07 -4.47
CA VAL A 40 11.92 -6.37 -5.60
C VAL A 40 10.79 -5.34 -5.63
N LEU A 41 10.14 -5.06 -4.50
CA LEU A 41 9.08 -4.07 -4.43
C LEU A 41 9.57 -2.66 -4.78
N ALA A 42 10.75 -2.28 -4.29
CA ALA A 42 11.37 -0.99 -4.65
C ALA A 42 11.67 -0.89 -6.15
N ALA A 43 12.08 -1.99 -6.80
CA ALA A 43 12.25 -2.01 -8.24
C ALA A 43 10.90 -1.88 -8.99
N CYS A 44 9.84 -2.53 -8.49
CA CYS A 44 8.50 -2.41 -9.04
C CYS A 44 7.92 -0.99 -8.87
N ALA A 45 8.21 -0.31 -7.78
CA ALA A 45 7.70 1.02 -7.48
C ALA A 45 8.24 2.11 -8.41
N ARG A 46 9.43 1.91 -9.01
CA ARG A 46 10.07 2.91 -9.85
C ARG A 46 9.20 3.32 -11.03
N GLY A 47 9.09 4.64 -11.22
CA GLY A 47 8.34 5.23 -12.33
C GLY A 47 6.81 5.16 -12.18
N ALA A 48 6.32 4.70 -11.04
CA ALA A 48 4.91 4.83 -10.69
C ALA A 48 4.66 6.17 -9.99
N ARG A 49 3.48 6.76 -10.18
CA ARG A 49 3.07 7.89 -9.33
C ARG A 49 2.52 7.41 -8.00
N PRO A 50 2.54 8.24 -6.94
CA PRO A 50 1.86 7.90 -5.70
C PRO A 50 0.39 7.58 -5.93
N ALA A 51 -0.11 6.52 -5.31
CA ALA A 51 -1.52 6.15 -5.35
C ALA A 51 -2.33 7.04 -4.40
N THR A 52 -3.55 7.37 -4.79
CA THR A 52 -4.52 8.01 -3.89
C THR A 52 -5.15 6.97 -2.96
N TYR A 53 -5.76 7.45 -1.87
CA TYR A 53 -6.49 6.58 -0.95
C TYR A 53 -7.63 5.82 -1.64
N ALA A 54 -8.41 6.52 -2.49
CA ALA A 54 -9.54 5.93 -3.21
C ALA A 54 -9.09 4.82 -4.18
N GLU A 55 -8.03 5.06 -4.96
CA GLU A 55 -7.45 4.05 -5.86
C GLU A 55 -6.96 2.82 -5.09
N THR A 56 -6.30 3.04 -3.96
CA THR A 56 -5.76 1.94 -3.15
C THR A 56 -6.89 1.15 -2.47
N LEU A 57 -7.94 1.82 -2.00
CA LEU A 57 -9.10 1.18 -1.38
C LEU A 57 -9.87 0.30 -2.38
N GLU A 58 -10.10 0.78 -3.59
CA GLU A 58 -10.73 0.01 -4.66
C GLU A 58 -9.96 -1.29 -4.95
N VAL A 59 -8.64 -1.20 -5.04
CA VAL A 59 -7.78 -2.37 -5.24
C VAL A 59 -7.78 -3.29 -4.01
N PHE A 60 -7.76 -2.74 -2.79
CA PHE A 60 -7.88 -3.53 -1.56
C PHE A 60 -9.16 -4.37 -1.56
N GLU A 61 -10.31 -3.76 -1.83
CA GLU A 61 -11.60 -4.45 -1.87
C GLU A 61 -11.62 -5.54 -2.96
N ALA A 62 -11.05 -5.26 -4.12
CA ALA A 62 -10.93 -6.23 -5.20
C ALA A 62 -10.05 -7.43 -4.81
N VAL A 63 -8.92 -7.20 -4.12
CA VAL A 63 -8.02 -8.28 -3.66
C VAL A 63 -8.70 -9.16 -2.61
N VAL A 64 -9.35 -8.57 -1.60
CA VAL A 64 -9.98 -9.34 -0.52
C VAL A 64 -11.22 -10.09 -0.99
N SER A 65 -11.98 -9.54 -1.94
CA SER A 65 -13.12 -10.23 -2.53
C SER A 65 -12.72 -11.38 -3.46
N THR A 66 -11.56 -11.28 -4.11
CA THR A 66 -11.07 -12.30 -5.06
C THR A 66 -10.33 -13.44 -4.35
N SER A 67 -9.65 -13.18 -3.24
CA SER A 67 -8.81 -14.16 -2.55
C SER A 67 -9.12 -14.28 -1.06
N ARG A 68 -9.77 -15.40 -0.68
CA ARG A 68 -10.01 -15.72 0.74
C ARG A 68 -8.73 -15.78 1.58
N ARG A 69 -7.59 -16.20 0.98
CA ARG A 69 -6.30 -16.22 1.68
C ARG A 69 -5.78 -14.82 1.97
N CYS A 70 -5.96 -13.87 1.04
CA CYS A 70 -5.64 -12.46 1.27
C CYS A 70 -6.59 -11.81 2.28
N ALA A 71 -7.87 -12.19 2.30
CA ALA A 71 -8.84 -11.72 3.29
C ALA A 71 -8.60 -12.29 4.70
N GLY A 72 -7.94 -13.45 4.80
CA GLY A 72 -7.73 -14.17 6.05
C GLY A 72 -6.78 -13.46 7.02
N ARG A 73 -6.85 -13.91 8.29
CA ARG A 73 -6.09 -13.35 9.43
C ARG A 73 -4.56 -13.34 9.20
N TYR A 74 -4.03 -14.36 8.53
CA TYR A 74 -2.59 -14.50 8.24
C TYR A 74 -2.22 -14.04 6.84
N GLY A 75 -3.13 -13.37 6.15
CA GLY A 75 -2.96 -12.91 4.78
C GLY A 75 -2.33 -11.52 4.64
N CYS A 76 -1.90 -10.86 5.72
CA CYS A 76 -1.45 -9.46 5.68
C CYS A 76 -0.30 -9.23 4.69
N LEU A 77 0.72 -10.07 4.70
CA LEU A 77 1.86 -9.91 3.78
C LEU A 77 1.47 -10.15 2.32
N PRO A 78 0.91 -11.32 1.91
CA PRO A 78 0.50 -11.49 0.51
C PRO A 78 -0.59 -10.48 0.09
N ARG A 79 -1.50 -10.08 0.98
CA ARG A 79 -2.52 -9.06 0.71
C ARG A 79 -1.87 -7.72 0.35
N SER A 80 -1.01 -7.20 1.22
CA SER A 80 -0.35 -5.90 1.00
C SER A 80 0.52 -5.89 -0.25
N VAL A 81 1.24 -6.97 -0.52
CA VAL A 81 2.04 -7.13 -1.75
C VAL A 81 1.14 -7.20 -2.99
N ALA A 82 0.01 -7.94 -2.94
CA ALA A 82 -0.93 -8.04 -4.05
C ALA A 82 -1.55 -6.68 -4.38
N ILE A 83 -1.91 -5.88 -3.37
CA ILE A 83 -2.44 -4.53 -3.56
C ILE A 83 -1.40 -3.64 -4.24
N ALA A 84 -0.16 -3.63 -3.75
CA ALA A 84 0.93 -2.83 -4.33
C ALA A 84 1.19 -3.21 -5.79
N LEU A 85 1.24 -4.50 -6.12
CA LEU A 85 1.44 -4.98 -7.49
C LEU A 85 0.25 -4.66 -8.41
N ALA A 86 -0.98 -4.82 -7.92
CA ALA A 86 -2.18 -4.49 -8.70
C ALA A 86 -2.25 -2.98 -8.97
N CYS A 87 -1.96 -2.13 -8.00
CA CYS A 87 -1.81 -0.69 -8.18
C CYS A 87 -0.72 -0.37 -9.22
N ARG A 88 0.42 -1.06 -9.16
CA ARG A 88 1.51 -0.88 -10.13
C ARG A 88 1.08 -1.15 -11.57
N MET A 89 0.22 -2.15 -11.78
CA MET A 89 -0.32 -2.45 -13.11
C MET A 89 -1.21 -1.34 -13.66
N SER A 90 -1.68 -0.43 -12.81
CA SER A 90 -2.40 0.80 -13.17
C SER A 90 -1.50 2.04 -13.18
N GLY A 91 -0.19 1.88 -13.04
CA GLY A 91 0.78 2.97 -13.07
C GLY A 91 0.92 3.75 -11.76
N VAL A 92 0.32 3.27 -10.68
CA VAL A 92 0.36 3.93 -9.36
C VAL A 92 1.00 3.01 -8.32
N TRP A 93 1.47 3.59 -7.22
CA TRP A 93 2.10 2.84 -6.13
C TRP A 93 1.66 3.40 -4.77
N PRO A 94 1.03 2.58 -3.90
CA PRO A 94 0.80 2.96 -2.51
C PRO A 94 2.08 2.75 -1.71
N ASP A 95 2.22 3.42 -0.57
CA ASP A 95 3.32 3.14 0.34
C ASP A 95 3.14 1.76 0.94
N TRP A 96 4.00 0.83 0.55
CA TRP A 96 4.00 -0.51 1.12
C TRP A 96 4.81 -0.51 2.41
N CYS A 97 4.22 -0.98 3.49
CA CYS A 97 4.81 -1.00 4.82
C CYS A 97 4.87 -2.42 5.37
N ALA A 98 5.96 -2.74 6.05
CA ALA A 98 6.09 -3.93 6.88
C ALA A 98 6.75 -3.56 8.20
N GLY A 99 6.22 -4.10 9.29
CA GLY A 99 6.68 -3.75 10.63
C GLY A 99 5.99 -4.58 11.70
N VAL A 100 5.64 -3.94 12.79
CA VAL A 100 5.00 -4.58 13.95
C VAL A 100 3.78 -3.79 14.42
N ARG A 101 2.82 -4.52 14.98
CA ARG A 101 1.75 -3.93 15.78
C ARG A 101 2.31 -3.61 17.16
N ALA A 102 2.21 -2.36 17.58
CA ALA A 102 2.71 -1.90 18.88
C ALA A 102 1.69 -2.09 20.01
N ALA A 103 0.41 -2.34 19.68
CA ALA A 103 -0.61 -2.74 20.65
C ALA A 103 -0.72 -4.27 20.73
N PRO A 104 -1.03 -4.83 21.93
CA PRO A 104 -1.25 -6.26 22.09
C PRO A 104 -2.41 -6.80 21.21
N PRO A 105 -2.29 -8.01 20.65
CA PRO A 105 -1.11 -8.85 20.66
C PRO A 105 -0.02 -8.33 19.70
N PHE A 106 1.19 -8.15 20.19
CA PHE A 106 2.33 -7.75 19.37
C PHE A 106 2.59 -8.80 18.29
N ALA A 107 2.58 -8.38 17.03
CA ALA A 107 2.75 -9.28 15.91
C ALA A 107 3.39 -8.58 14.71
N PRO A 108 4.17 -9.31 13.89
CA PRO A 108 4.57 -8.82 12.59
C PRO A 108 3.35 -8.48 11.76
N HIS A 109 3.39 -7.37 11.04
CA HIS A 109 2.29 -6.93 10.20
C HIS A 109 2.80 -6.26 8.94
N ALA A 110 2.04 -6.38 7.84
CA ALA A 110 2.31 -5.71 6.59
C ALA A 110 1.02 -5.08 6.07
N TRP A 111 1.11 -3.83 5.61
CA TRP A 111 -0.04 -3.04 5.18
C TRP A 111 0.33 -2.08 4.05
N VAL A 112 -0.64 -1.38 3.52
CA VAL A 112 -0.44 -0.29 2.56
C VAL A 112 -1.01 1.01 3.10
N GLN A 113 -0.38 2.11 2.72
CA GLN A 113 -0.82 3.47 3.03
C GLN A 113 -0.95 4.29 1.74
N ALA A 114 -1.82 5.27 1.76
CA ALA A 114 -1.93 6.26 0.70
C ALA A 114 -2.30 7.62 1.32
N GLY A 115 -1.56 8.65 0.97
CA GLY A 115 -1.74 9.98 1.56
C GLY A 115 -1.58 9.99 3.09
N GLY A 116 -0.66 9.21 3.64
CA GLY A 116 -0.42 9.10 5.08
C GLY A 116 -1.49 8.31 5.87
N ARG A 117 -2.47 7.69 5.19
CA ARG A 117 -3.56 6.94 5.80
C ARG A 117 -3.43 5.45 5.48
N THR A 118 -3.61 4.60 6.49
CA THR A 118 -3.68 3.14 6.30
C THR A 118 -4.94 2.76 5.53
N VAL A 119 -4.84 1.79 4.63
CA VAL A 119 -5.96 1.35 3.79
C VAL A 119 -6.42 -0.04 4.19
N GLY A 120 -7.72 -0.15 4.53
CA GLY A 120 -8.35 -1.43 4.87
C GLY A 120 -7.90 -2.06 6.20
N GLU A 121 -7.19 -1.32 7.03
CA GLU A 121 -6.74 -1.79 8.34
C GLU A 121 -7.74 -1.38 9.43
N GLN A 122 -7.99 -2.31 10.37
CA GLN A 122 -8.79 -2.04 11.57
C GLN A 122 -7.93 -1.49 12.73
N ALA A 123 -6.61 -1.59 12.61
CA ALA A 123 -5.68 -1.07 13.61
C ALA A 123 -5.54 0.45 13.45
N GLU A 124 -5.49 1.15 14.59
CA GLU A 124 -5.18 2.58 14.60
C GLU A 124 -3.78 2.80 14.01
N PRO A 125 -3.57 3.87 13.22
CA PRO A 125 -2.24 4.17 12.65
C PRO A 125 -1.15 4.30 13.72
N ALA A 126 -1.51 4.77 14.93
CA ALA A 126 -0.60 4.88 16.07
C ALA A 126 -0.09 3.53 16.58
N ASP A 127 -0.82 2.45 16.31
CA ASP A 127 -0.46 1.08 16.73
C ASP A 127 0.42 0.36 15.72
N LEU A 128 0.70 0.98 14.59
CA LEU A 128 1.53 0.42 13.53
C LEU A 128 2.90 1.07 13.52
N ARG A 129 3.95 0.27 13.68
CA ARG A 129 5.35 0.71 13.64
C ARG A 129 6.03 0.14 12.40
N PRO A 130 6.20 0.93 11.33
CA PRO A 130 6.87 0.48 10.13
C PRO A 130 8.37 0.32 10.38
N LEU A 131 8.91 -0.83 10.00
CA LEU A 131 10.34 -1.13 9.98
C LEU A 131 10.90 -1.05 8.55
N MET A 132 10.05 -1.28 7.57
CA MET A 132 10.38 -1.17 6.14
C MET A 132 9.24 -0.44 5.44
N VAL A 133 9.61 0.52 4.60
CA VAL A 133 8.66 1.25 3.74
C VAL A 133 9.21 1.23 2.31
N VAL A 134 8.33 1.08 1.33
CA VAL A 134 8.63 1.24 -0.09
C VAL A 134 7.63 2.22 -0.68
N THR A 135 8.10 3.43 -0.99
CA THR A 135 7.33 4.51 -1.61
C THR A 135 7.48 4.50 -3.13
N ALA A 136 6.66 5.25 -3.84
CA ALA A 136 6.76 5.41 -5.31
C ALA A 136 8.15 5.92 -5.74
N ASP A 137 8.79 6.76 -4.93
CA ASP A 137 10.13 7.30 -5.19
C ASP A 137 11.25 6.34 -4.78
N GLY A 138 10.93 5.15 -4.27
CA GLY A 138 11.91 4.17 -3.80
C GLY A 138 12.56 4.54 -2.47
N GLY A 139 12.10 5.59 -1.79
CA GLY A 139 12.59 6.07 -0.50
C GLY A 139 12.31 5.07 0.64
N GLY A 140 13.21 5.03 1.62
CA GLY A 140 13.06 4.28 2.86
C GLY A 140 12.42 5.14 3.97
N PRO A 141 12.19 4.56 5.17
CA PRO A 141 11.65 5.31 6.30
C PRO A 141 12.64 6.40 6.73
N GLY A 142 12.31 7.66 6.54
CA GLY A 142 13.15 8.74 7.05
C GLY A 142 12.97 10.15 6.50
N GLU A 143 12.25 10.39 5.42
CA GLU A 143 12.24 11.74 4.81
C GLU A 143 10.90 12.50 4.84
N HIS A 144 9.85 11.96 5.43
CA HIS A 144 8.55 12.65 5.54
C HIS A 144 8.29 13.12 6.99
N GLY A 145 9.17 13.95 7.54
CA GLY A 145 8.96 14.45 8.90
C GLY A 145 9.93 15.52 9.40
N ARG A 146 10.63 16.20 8.51
CA ARG A 146 11.51 17.32 8.93
C ARG A 146 11.41 18.51 7.99
N GLY A 147 10.28 19.17 8.02
CA GLY A 147 10.17 20.39 7.25
C GLY A 147 8.84 21.08 7.45
N ASP A 148 8.60 21.63 8.63
CA ASP A 148 7.82 22.89 8.76
C ASP A 148 7.74 23.46 10.20
N ASP A 149 8.43 22.89 11.19
CA ASP A 149 8.32 23.41 12.57
C ASP A 149 9.45 24.36 12.98
N ASP A 150 10.50 24.51 12.16
CA ASP A 150 11.65 25.37 12.51
C ASP A 150 11.55 26.83 12.01
N ARG A 151 10.47 27.16 11.27
CA ARG A 151 10.25 28.55 10.78
C ARG A 151 9.35 29.39 11.67
N ARG A 152 8.67 28.82 12.66
CA ARG A 152 7.78 29.57 13.58
C ARG A 152 8.45 29.97 14.90
N GLY A 153 9.64 29.46 15.18
CA GLY A 153 10.41 29.80 16.40
C GLY A 153 11.26 31.07 16.30
N ALA A 154 11.61 31.49 15.10
CA ALA A 154 12.52 32.62 14.89
C ALA A 154 11.85 34.00 14.82
N GLU A 155 10.53 34.08 14.75
CA GLU A 155 9.80 35.36 14.58
C GLU A 155 9.22 35.91 15.89
N ARG A 156 9.39 35.22 17.01
CA ARG A 156 8.95 35.69 18.34
C ARG A 156 10.04 36.19 19.27
N ALA A 157 11.28 36.35 18.77
CA ALA A 157 12.43 36.82 19.56
C ALA A 157 13.07 38.08 18.96
N ARG A 158 12.28 39.01 18.40
CA ARG A 158 12.74 40.39 18.10
C ARG A 158 11.68 41.40 18.55
#